data_0f23158fca1d092f290aaf7bb9fb6d94
#
_entry.id   0f23158fca1d092f290aaf7bb9fb6d94
#
_cell.length_a   1.000
_cell.length_b   1.000
_cell.length_c   1.000
_cell.angle_alpha   90.00
_cell.angle_beta   90.00
_cell.angle_gamma   90.00
#
_symmetry.space_group_name_H-M   'P 1'
#
loop_
_entity.id
_entity.type
_entity.pdbx_description
1 polymer ?
#
loop_
_entity_poly.entity_id
_entity_poly.type
_entity_poly.pdbx_seq_one_letter_code
_entity_poly.pdbx_strand_id
1 'polypeptide(L)'
;MLVDFNQLENNAKVFLYPSNKKFYPELLEKINTQVEDFVKEWAEKNEIEVGFEIKYQRFIIIAINQSKPITTVIIDELVTFIFKLQLEHDIELLDKLNVCFKQGEYVQYKDVKEFKKLIKNKSVNTNTIVFDNLINTKEELESDWELPAEDTWYSRMF
;
A
#
# COMPACT_ATOMS: atom_id res chain seq x y z
N MET A 1 -8.96 1.95 18.30
CA MET A 1 -8.56 0.60 18.77
C MET A 1 -7.98 -0.19 17.61
N LEU A 2 -6.82 -0.76 17.81
CA LEU A 2 -6.24 -1.68 16.83
C LEU A 2 -7.06 -2.97 16.80
N VAL A 3 -7.54 -3.34 15.61
CA VAL A 3 -8.32 -4.57 15.41
C VAL A 3 -7.67 -5.41 14.29
N ASP A 4 -8.05 -6.68 14.22
CA ASP A 4 -7.65 -7.52 13.09
C ASP A 4 -8.15 -6.92 11.79
N PHE A 5 -7.30 -6.92 10.77
CA PHE A 5 -7.65 -6.37 9.46
C PHE A 5 -8.94 -7.02 8.92
N ASN A 6 -9.08 -8.34 9.10
CA ASN A 6 -10.24 -9.07 8.62
C ASN A 6 -11.55 -8.71 9.32
N GLN A 7 -11.48 -8.09 10.50
CA GLN A 7 -12.65 -7.66 11.25
C GLN A 7 -13.16 -6.27 10.83
N LEU A 8 -12.41 -5.56 10.01
CA LEU A 8 -12.84 -4.26 9.50
C LEU A 8 -13.99 -4.43 8.50
N GLU A 9 -14.83 -3.41 8.41
CA GLU A 9 -15.95 -3.38 7.48
C GLU A 9 -15.45 -3.28 6.03
N ASN A 10 -16.27 -3.72 5.08
CA ASN A 10 -15.91 -3.69 3.65
C ASN A 10 -15.63 -2.28 3.13
N ASN A 11 -16.27 -1.27 3.70
CA ASN A 11 -16.06 0.11 3.31
C ASN A 11 -14.95 0.81 4.09
N ALA A 12 -14.18 0.08 4.91
CA ALA A 12 -13.05 0.68 5.63
C ALA A 12 -12.13 1.39 4.63
N LYS A 13 -11.71 2.60 4.98
CA LYS A 13 -10.84 3.42 4.13
C LYS A 13 -9.43 2.88 4.15
N VAL A 14 -8.88 2.58 2.99
CA VAL A 14 -7.54 2.02 2.84
C VAL A 14 -6.54 3.11 2.45
N PHE A 15 -5.41 3.11 3.14
CA PHE A 15 -4.22 3.90 2.83
C PHE A 15 -3.09 2.93 2.54
N LEU A 16 -2.55 2.98 1.34
CA LEU A 16 -1.61 2.00 0.84
C LEU A 16 -0.28 2.65 0.49
N TYR A 17 0.81 2.11 1.04
CA TYR A 17 2.14 2.66 0.86
C TYR A 17 3.08 1.59 0.31
N PRO A 18 3.34 1.61 -1.00
CA PRO A 18 4.30 0.68 -1.60
C PRO A 18 5.74 1.15 -1.35
N SER A 19 6.61 0.22 -0.97
CA SER A 19 8.03 0.51 -0.81
C SER A 19 8.80 0.22 -2.10
N ASN A 20 9.73 1.10 -2.44
CA ASN A 20 10.64 0.87 -3.56
C ASN A 20 11.61 -0.29 -3.29
N LYS A 21 11.86 -0.61 -2.02
CA LYS A 21 12.72 -1.71 -1.59
C LYS A 21 11.91 -2.78 -0.88
N LYS A 22 12.23 -4.04 -1.18
CA LYS A 22 11.61 -5.16 -0.48
C LYS A 22 12.06 -5.18 0.98
N PHE A 23 11.14 -5.48 1.89
CA PHE A 23 11.46 -5.65 3.31
C PHE A 23 11.98 -7.08 3.56
N TYR A 24 13.29 -7.24 3.65
CA TYR A 24 13.87 -8.51 4.06
C TYR A 24 13.57 -8.77 5.54
N PRO A 25 13.68 -10.02 6.03
CA PRO A 25 13.11 -10.40 7.34
C PRO A 25 13.43 -9.47 8.50
N GLU A 26 14.67 -9.01 8.63
CA GLU A 26 15.08 -8.12 9.73
C GLU A 26 14.38 -6.76 9.66
N LEU A 27 14.31 -6.16 8.47
CA LEU A 27 13.62 -4.89 8.27
C LEU A 27 12.11 -5.06 8.40
N LEU A 28 11.57 -6.16 7.88
CA LEU A 28 10.14 -6.45 7.97
C LEU A 28 9.68 -6.49 9.42
N GLU A 29 10.43 -7.16 10.30
CA GLU A 29 10.12 -7.24 11.71
C GLU A 29 10.12 -5.86 12.37
N LYS A 30 11.12 -5.03 12.09
CA LYS A 30 11.22 -3.68 12.62
C LYS A 30 10.04 -2.81 12.17
N ILE A 31 9.74 -2.82 10.88
CA ILE A 31 8.63 -2.02 10.33
C ILE A 31 7.30 -2.50 10.90
N ASN A 32 7.09 -3.81 10.98
CA ASN A 32 5.87 -4.36 11.56
C ASN A 32 5.66 -3.87 13.00
N THR A 33 6.71 -3.91 13.81
CA THR A 33 6.64 -3.44 15.20
C THR A 33 6.36 -1.94 15.26
N GLN A 34 7.03 -1.14 14.45
CA GLN A 34 6.84 0.31 14.42
C GLN A 34 5.43 0.69 13.97
N VAL A 35 4.90 0.01 12.95
CA VAL A 35 3.53 0.25 12.49
C VAL A 35 2.52 -0.14 13.57
N GLU A 36 2.71 -1.29 14.19
CA GLU A 36 1.80 -1.75 15.26
C GLU A 36 1.77 -0.76 16.42
N ASP A 37 2.93 -0.33 16.89
CA ASP A 37 3.03 0.62 18.00
C ASP A 37 2.37 1.96 17.65
N PHE A 38 2.63 2.47 16.46
CA PHE A 38 2.01 3.70 16.00
C PHE A 38 0.48 3.56 15.92
N VAL A 39 0.00 2.50 15.29
CA VAL A 39 -1.44 2.30 15.08
C VAL A 39 -2.17 2.17 16.41
N LYS A 40 -1.62 1.45 17.38
CA LYS A 40 -2.24 1.32 18.71
C LYS A 40 -2.49 2.67 19.35
N GLU A 41 -1.46 3.50 19.41
CA GLU A 41 -1.52 4.81 20.06
C GLU A 41 -2.41 5.78 19.27
N TRP A 42 -2.23 5.82 17.98
CA TRP A 42 -2.97 6.69 17.06
C TRP A 42 -4.47 6.38 17.05
N ALA A 43 -4.82 5.08 17.04
CA ALA A 43 -6.21 4.65 17.04
C ALA A 43 -6.92 5.02 18.34
N GLU A 44 -6.27 4.84 19.48
CA GLU A 44 -6.84 5.22 20.78
C GLU A 44 -7.01 6.73 20.90
N LYS A 45 -5.99 7.49 20.53
CA LYS A 45 -6.01 8.95 20.58
C LYS A 45 -7.17 9.54 19.76
N ASN A 46 -7.43 8.98 18.60
CA ASN A 46 -8.44 9.48 17.67
C ASN A 46 -9.78 8.75 17.79
N GLU A 47 -9.88 7.78 18.67
CA GLU A 47 -11.09 6.97 18.89
C GLU A 47 -11.61 6.33 17.61
N ILE A 48 -10.70 5.72 16.84
CA ILE A 48 -11.00 5.04 15.57
C ILE A 48 -10.62 3.57 15.65
N GLU A 49 -11.25 2.76 14.82
CA GLU A 49 -10.91 1.35 14.65
C GLU A 49 -10.01 1.21 13.43
N VAL A 50 -8.80 0.68 13.64
CA VAL A 50 -7.78 0.59 12.60
C VAL A 50 -7.21 -0.82 12.58
N GLY A 51 -6.99 -1.33 11.37
CA GLY A 51 -6.22 -2.53 11.15
C GLY A 51 -5.09 -2.27 10.16
N PHE A 52 -4.08 -3.11 10.17
CA PHE A 52 -3.02 -3.00 9.19
C PHE A 52 -2.52 -4.38 8.74
N GLU A 53 -1.94 -4.40 7.56
CA GLU A 53 -1.25 -5.57 7.02
C GLU A 53 -0.01 -5.09 6.27
N ILE A 54 1.01 -5.95 6.23
CA ILE A 54 2.15 -5.76 5.34
C ILE A 54 2.13 -6.93 4.37
N LYS A 55 1.87 -6.66 3.09
CA LYS A 55 1.76 -7.69 2.05
C LYS A 55 2.97 -7.67 1.11
N TYR A 56 3.33 -8.87 0.64
CA TYR A 56 4.42 -9.07 -0.31
C TYR A 56 5.76 -8.52 0.17
N GLN A 57 5.91 -8.35 1.49
CA GLN A 57 7.11 -7.76 2.08
C GLN A 57 7.45 -6.39 1.47
N ARG A 58 6.42 -5.64 1.03
CA ARG A 58 6.60 -4.39 0.29
C ARG A 58 5.51 -3.37 0.53
N PHE A 59 4.27 -3.79 0.77
CA PHE A 59 3.14 -2.87 0.89
C PHE A 59 2.72 -2.72 2.34
N ILE A 60 2.75 -1.49 2.86
CA ILE A 60 2.16 -1.17 4.15
C ILE A 60 0.72 -0.74 3.88
N ILE A 61 -0.24 -1.46 4.44
CA ILE A 61 -1.67 -1.24 4.21
C ILE A 61 -2.33 -0.91 5.53
N ILE A 62 -2.89 0.30 5.64
CA ILE A 62 -3.61 0.77 6.82
C ILE A 62 -5.07 0.94 6.42
N ALA A 63 -5.99 0.42 7.23
CA ALA A 63 -7.41 0.58 6.96
C ALA A 63 -8.16 1.07 8.20
N ILE A 64 -9.06 2.02 8.00
CA ILE A 64 -9.82 2.67 9.08
C ILE A 64 -11.30 2.49 8.83
N ASN A 65 -12.04 1.96 9.81
CA ASN A 65 -13.50 1.92 9.75
C ASN A 65 -14.06 3.34 9.69
N GLN A 66 -15.07 3.53 8.85
CA GLN A 66 -15.67 4.86 8.61
C GLN A 66 -16.92 5.11 9.46
N SER A 67 -16.98 4.59 10.67
CA SER A 67 -18.05 4.89 11.61
C SER A 67 -18.03 6.36 12.07
N LYS A 68 -16.87 6.99 11.95
CA LYS A 68 -16.66 8.43 12.16
C LYS A 68 -16.00 9.03 10.93
N PRO A 69 -16.17 10.34 10.69
CA PRO A 69 -15.43 11.02 9.62
C PRO A 69 -13.92 10.94 9.88
N ILE A 70 -13.17 10.61 8.83
CA ILE A 70 -11.70 10.60 8.89
C ILE A 70 -11.24 12.03 8.56
N THR A 71 -10.75 12.73 9.58
CA THR A 71 -10.36 14.13 9.44
C THR A 71 -8.99 14.29 8.79
N THR A 72 -8.71 15.49 8.29
CA THR A 72 -7.39 15.85 7.77
C THR A 72 -6.28 15.64 8.80
N VAL A 73 -6.56 15.96 10.08
CA VAL A 73 -5.60 15.76 11.17
C VAL A 73 -5.21 14.29 11.32
N ILE A 74 -6.18 13.39 11.27
CA ILE A 74 -5.94 11.95 11.36
C ILE A 74 -5.03 11.50 10.22
N ILE A 75 -5.33 11.94 8.99
CA ILE A 75 -4.54 11.59 7.81
C ILE A 75 -3.13 12.17 7.90
N ASP A 76 -2.99 13.41 8.32
CA ASP A 76 -1.68 14.08 8.43
C ASP A 76 -0.78 13.38 9.45
N GLU A 77 -1.35 12.89 10.55
CA GLU A 77 -0.59 12.13 11.54
C GLU A 77 -0.06 10.82 10.94
N LEU A 78 -0.86 10.14 10.13
CA LEU A 78 -0.43 8.94 9.43
C LEU A 78 0.69 9.25 8.43
N VAL A 79 0.51 10.26 7.60
CA VAL A 79 1.52 10.65 6.60
C VAL A 79 2.83 11.04 7.27
N THR A 80 2.77 11.75 8.39
CA THR A 80 3.96 12.13 9.17
C THR A 80 4.71 10.89 9.68
N PHE A 81 3.98 9.90 10.16
CA PHE A 81 4.57 8.64 10.59
C PHE A 81 5.25 7.91 9.42
N ILE A 82 4.56 7.80 8.30
CA ILE A 82 5.12 7.13 7.09
C ILE A 82 6.38 7.86 6.61
N PHE A 83 6.37 9.19 6.65
CA PHE A 83 7.55 9.99 6.29
C PHE A 83 8.74 9.69 7.21
N LYS A 84 8.50 9.52 8.51
CA LYS A 84 9.55 9.14 9.46
C LYS A 84 10.13 7.76 9.16
N LEU A 85 9.28 6.79 8.82
CA LEU A 85 9.74 5.46 8.41
C LEU A 85 10.64 5.57 7.17
N GLN A 86 10.22 6.37 6.21
CA GLN A 86 10.96 6.60 4.96
C GLN A 86 12.36 7.13 5.25
N LEU A 87 12.49 8.11 6.11
CA LEU A 87 13.78 8.68 6.48
C LEU A 87 14.64 7.72 7.28
N GLU A 88 14.04 7.02 8.25
CA GLU A 88 14.78 6.12 9.14
C GLU A 88 15.39 4.94 8.38
N HIS A 89 14.65 4.37 7.44
CA HIS A 89 15.06 3.15 6.74
C HIS A 89 15.60 3.38 5.33
N ASP A 90 15.72 4.63 4.91
CA ASP A 90 16.20 5.01 3.58
C ASP A 90 15.42 4.27 2.47
N ILE A 91 14.10 4.38 2.53
CA ILE A 91 13.18 3.81 1.56
C ILE A 91 12.21 4.88 1.08
N GLU A 92 11.57 4.63 -0.08
CA GLU A 92 10.51 5.46 -0.61
C GLU A 92 9.16 4.81 -0.31
N LEU A 93 8.26 5.53 0.36
CA LEU A 93 6.91 5.05 0.68
C LEU A 93 5.82 6.02 0.17
N LEU A 94 6.18 7.27 -0.06
CA LEU A 94 5.23 8.33 -0.42
C LEU A 94 5.29 8.69 -1.91
N ASP A 95 6.16 8.06 -2.68
CA ASP A 95 6.22 8.29 -4.13
C ASP A 95 5.00 7.67 -4.80
N LYS A 96 4.31 8.46 -5.62
CA LYS A 96 3.10 8.03 -6.34
C LYS A 96 3.35 7.80 -7.83
N LEU A 97 4.56 8.05 -8.30
CA LEU A 97 4.93 7.91 -9.72
C LEU A 97 5.61 6.57 -10.00
N ASN A 98 5.04 5.52 -9.44
CA ASN A 98 5.56 4.16 -9.58
C ASN A 98 4.48 3.21 -10.10
N VAL A 99 4.95 2.08 -10.64
CA VAL A 99 4.08 0.98 -11.05
C VAL A 99 4.58 -0.28 -10.33
N CYS A 100 3.67 -0.93 -9.61
CA CYS A 100 3.96 -2.21 -8.96
C CYS A 100 3.29 -3.33 -9.77
N PHE A 101 4.02 -4.39 -10.04
CA PHE A 101 3.52 -5.50 -10.87
C PHE A 101 4.23 -6.80 -10.51
N LYS A 102 3.63 -7.92 -10.91
CA LYS A 102 4.20 -9.25 -10.66
C LYS A 102 5.03 -9.72 -11.85
N GLN A 103 6.21 -10.28 -11.57
CA GLN A 103 6.99 -11.08 -12.51
C GLN A 103 7.25 -12.43 -11.85
N GLY A 104 6.47 -13.44 -12.25
CA GLY A 104 6.48 -14.75 -11.57
C GLY A 104 6.07 -14.59 -10.11
N GLU A 105 6.93 -15.01 -9.21
CA GLU A 105 6.70 -14.91 -7.75
C GLU A 105 7.12 -13.57 -7.16
N TYR A 106 7.76 -12.71 -7.95
CA TYR A 106 8.31 -11.45 -7.45
C TYR A 106 7.39 -10.29 -7.75
N VAL A 107 7.31 -9.36 -6.79
CA VAL A 107 6.66 -8.06 -6.97
C VAL A 107 7.74 -7.04 -7.31
N GLN A 108 7.58 -6.38 -8.43
CA GLN A 108 8.49 -5.34 -8.90
C GLN A 108 7.91 -3.96 -8.61
N TYR A 109 8.80 -3.01 -8.36
CA TYR A 109 8.47 -1.60 -8.19
C TYR A 109 9.34 -0.83 -9.17
N LYS A 110 8.73 -0.15 -10.13
CA LYS A 110 9.44 0.62 -11.14
C LYS A 110 8.82 1.99 -11.27
N ASP A 111 9.61 3.01 -11.63
CA ASP A 111 9.01 4.28 -11.99
C ASP A 111 8.27 4.14 -13.33
N VAL A 112 7.43 5.13 -13.64
CA VAL A 112 6.58 5.10 -14.84
C VAL A 112 7.42 5.01 -16.12
N LYS A 113 8.56 5.69 -16.16
CA LYS A 113 9.45 5.69 -17.35
C LYS A 113 10.05 4.31 -17.57
N GLU A 114 10.52 3.66 -16.52
CA GLU A 114 11.06 2.31 -16.58
C GLU A 114 10.00 1.31 -17.02
N PHE A 115 8.77 1.44 -16.48
CA PHE A 115 7.67 0.57 -16.86
C PHE A 115 7.33 0.71 -18.35
N LYS A 116 7.34 1.92 -18.89
CA LYS A 116 7.14 2.16 -20.33
C LYS A 116 8.21 1.47 -21.18
N LYS A 117 9.45 1.45 -20.72
CA LYS A 117 10.54 0.73 -21.40
C LYS A 117 10.29 -0.77 -21.41
N LEU A 118 9.78 -1.32 -20.30
CA LEU A 118 9.44 -2.74 -20.21
C LEU A 118 8.29 -3.11 -21.15
N ILE A 119 7.35 -2.21 -21.37
CA ILE A 119 6.29 -2.40 -22.37
C ILE A 119 6.89 -2.46 -23.77
N LYS A 120 7.78 -1.54 -24.11
CA LYS A 120 8.42 -1.49 -25.43
C LYS A 120 9.23 -2.74 -25.73
N ASN A 121 9.97 -3.25 -24.75
CA ASN A 121 10.80 -4.45 -24.95
C ASN A 121 10.02 -5.75 -24.70
N LYS A 122 8.71 -5.67 -24.48
CA LYS A 122 7.81 -6.80 -24.29
C LYS A 122 8.08 -7.66 -23.06
N SER A 123 8.77 -7.09 -22.06
CA SER A 123 8.96 -7.75 -20.76
C SER A 123 7.67 -7.81 -19.94
N VAL A 124 6.76 -6.88 -20.20
CA VAL A 124 5.41 -6.86 -19.62
C VAL A 124 4.40 -6.72 -20.75
N ASN A 125 3.17 -7.18 -20.53
CA ASN A 125 2.10 -7.15 -21.53
C ASN A 125 0.74 -6.88 -20.84
N THR A 126 -0.33 -6.91 -21.60
CA THR A 126 -1.68 -6.63 -21.09
C THR A 126 -2.17 -7.65 -20.06
N ASN A 127 -1.57 -8.84 -20.01
CA ASN A 127 -1.91 -9.89 -19.04
C ASN A 127 -1.05 -9.83 -17.78
N THR A 128 -0.04 -8.98 -17.73
CA THR A 128 0.80 -8.81 -16.54
C THR A 128 -0.07 -8.32 -15.38
N ILE A 129 0.04 -8.99 -14.22
CA ILE A 129 -0.70 -8.57 -13.02
C ILE A 129 -0.05 -7.32 -12.46
N VAL A 130 -0.83 -6.26 -12.38
CA VAL A 130 -0.42 -4.98 -11.79
C VAL A 130 -1.21 -4.71 -10.52
N PHE A 131 -0.68 -3.85 -9.66
CA PHE A 131 -1.35 -3.44 -8.44
C PHE A 131 -1.96 -2.06 -8.65
N ASP A 132 -3.27 -1.97 -8.56
CA ASP A 132 -3.97 -0.69 -8.62
C ASP A 132 -3.93 -0.03 -7.24
N ASN A 133 -2.91 0.79 -7.02
CA ASN A 133 -2.70 1.45 -5.72
C ASN A 133 -3.61 2.67 -5.52
N LEU A 134 -4.56 2.92 -6.42
CA LEU A 134 -5.57 3.96 -6.29
C LEU A 134 -6.87 3.47 -5.65
N ILE A 135 -6.92 2.21 -5.23
CA ILE A 135 -8.07 1.67 -4.50
C ILE A 135 -8.29 2.46 -3.21
N ASN A 136 -9.54 2.54 -2.76
CA ASN A 136 -9.93 3.36 -1.61
C ASN A 136 -10.50 2.59 -0.44
N THR A 137 -11.02 1.38 -0.65
CA THR A 137 -11.71 0.62 0.39
C THR A 137 -11.15 -0.78 0.52
N LYS A 138 -11.43 -1.40 1.67
CA LYS A 138 -11.06 -2.79 1.92
C LYS A 138 -11.67 -3.73 0.86
N GLU A 139 -12.92 -3.49 0.47
CA GLU A 139 -13.58 -4.28 -0.56
C GLU A 139 -12.83 -4.19 -1.89
N GLU A 140 -12.44 -2.99 -2.31
CA GLU A 140 -11.65 -2.79 -3.52
C GLU A 140 -10.26 -3.44 -3.40
N LEU A 141 -9.64 -3.41 -2.23
CA LEU A 141 -8.37 -4.09 -1.99
C LEU A 141 -8.48 -5.59 -2.25
N GLU A 142 -9.60 -6.19 -1.86
CA GLU A 142 -9.82 -7.63 -2.03
C GLU A 142 -10.14 -8.00 -3.46
N SER A 143 -10.87 -7.15 -4.21
CA SER A 143 -11.38 -7.47 -5.54
C SER A 143 -10.65 -6.80 -6.70
N ASP A 144 -10.09 -5.60 -6.50
CA ASP A 144 -9.62 -4.74 -7.59
C ASP A 144 -8.15 -4.34 -7.51
N TRP A 145 -7.43 -4.79 -6.50
CA TRP A 145 -6.03 -4.37 -6.30
C TRP A 145 -5.07 -5.09 -7.25
N GLU A 146 -5.19 -6.40 -7.37
CA GLU A 146 -4.33 -7.23 -8.22
C GLU A 146 -5.13 -7.68 -9.43
N LEU A 147 -4.87 -7.06 -10.58
CA LEU A 147 -5.61 -7.33 -11.81
C LEU A 147 -4.65 -7.36 -13.01
N PRO A 148 -5.01 -8.05 -14.11
CA PRO A 148 -4.28 -7.90 -15.36
C PRO A 148 -4.27 -6.44 -15.78
N ALA A 149 -3.17 -5.99 -16.38
CA ALA A 149 -3.02 -4.59 -16.80
C ALA A 149 -4.17 -4.11 -17.69
N GLU A 150 -4.69 -4.99 -18.54
CA GLU A 150 -5.82 -4.65 -19.43
C GLU A 150 -7.10 -4.29 -18.68
N ASP A 151 -7.26 -4.77 -17.44
CA ASP A 151 -8.44 -4.50 -16.61
C ASP A 151 -8.26 -3.30 -15.68
N THR A 152 -7.18 -2.56 -15.84
CA THR A 152 -6.84 -1.39 -15.02
C THR A 152 -6.66 -0.16 -15.90
N TRP A 153 -6.50 1.01 -15.25
CA TRP A 153 -6.18 2.24 -15.97
C TRP A 153 -4.81 2.18 -16.66
N TYR A 154 -3.94 1.23 -16.28
CA TYR A 154 -2.65 1.01 -16.96
C TYR A 154 -2.81 0.55 -18.40
N SER A 155 -4.01 0.05 -18.79
CA SER A 155 -4.28 -0.38 -20.16
C SER A 155 -3.95 0.71 -21.19
N ARG A 156 -4.05 1.98 -20.80
CA ARG A 156 -3.74 3.12 -21.67
C ARG A 156 -2.27 3.24 -22.04
N MET A 157 -1.40 2.54 -21.32
CA MET A 157 0.05 2.59 -21.53
C MET A 157 0.53 1.59 -22.58
N PHE A 158 -0.31 0.64 -22.96
CA PHE A 158 0.05 -0.44 -23.90
C PHE A 158 -0.34 -0.15 -25.33
#